data_a217114665bc797c6a6e8b8b37b3807f
#
_entry.id   a217114665bc797c6a6e8b8b37b3807f
#
_cell.length_a   1.000
_cell.length_b   1.000
_cell.length_c   1.000
_cell.angle_alpha   90.00
_cell.angle_beta   90.00
_cell.angle_gamma   90.00
#
_symmetry.space_group_name_H-M   'P 1'
#
loop_
_entity.id
_entity.type
_entity.pdbx_description
1 polymer ?
#
loop_
_entity_poly.entity_id
_entity_poly.type
_entity_poly.pdbx_seq_one_letter_code
_entity_poly.pdbx_strand_id
1 'polypeptide(L)'
;MLLPPSSRLQSVLHGEFTCYAAAAQVASASVLAVLLFHPALAKSKKPEESGIHKIKHVIIIMQENRSFDSYFGTFPGAEGFPMESGVPSVCNPDPKNGGCIKPYHDPQDANGGGPHGEKAALAAIDDSKMDGFVAQAVSTTAAPRGRRGCLPGNTPVCDPSSPSDVMGYHDEREIPNYWTYARTFVLQDHMFEPNASWSLPEHLFQVSAWSAYCTEHDKPESCTNALQAPGMPPDFGGRTNAAFGGEARNGPRGTRPIYAWTDLTYLLHKSHVSWGYYVVKGTEPDCEDDSQVNCPPVKQNARTPGIWNPLPYFDTVKDDGELDRIQPIENFYEQARKGTLPAVAWVVPSGEVSEHPPALVSAGQAFVTGLINAVMKGPNWNDCAIFLSWDDWGGFYDHVVPPKVDENGYGLRVPGLVISPYAKKGFIDKQILSFDAYLKFIEDDFLNGMRLDPKSDGRPDPRPTVRENVPQLGDLVNDFDFNRRPLPPLILPEHPKTDLIAPH
;
A
#
# COMPACT_ATOMS: atom_id res chain seq x y z
N MET A 1 48.59 18.88 -40.70
CA MET A 1 50.04 18.72 -40.69
C MET A 1 50.37 17.43 -39.92
N LEU A 2 50.76 16.42 -40.72
CA LEU A 2 51.62 15.26 -40.42
C LEU A 2 51.31 14.31 -39.26
N LEU A 3 50.82 13.17 -39.63
CA LEU A 3 51.03 11.79 -39.12
C LEU A 3 52.44 11.33 -39.52
N PRO A 4 52.87 10.07 -39.26
CA PRO A 4 53.15 9.20 -38.10
C PRO A 4 54.67 8.80 -38.12
N PRO A 5 55.24 7.61 -37.87
CA PRO A 5 54.80 6.22 -37.82
C PRO A 5 55.48 5.29 -36.76
N SER A 6 54.92 4.14 -36.51
CA SER A 6 55.29 2.73 -36.75
C SER A 6 56.61 2.13 -36.21
N SER A 7 56.58 0.91 -35.68
CA SER A 7 57.19 -0.35 -36.11
C SER A 7 57.38 -1.31 -34.92
N ARG A 8 56.83 -2.50 -34.97
CA ARG A 8 57.24 -3.81 -35.53
C ARG A 8 58.55 -4.35 -34.99
N LEU A 9 58.50 -5.57 -34.50
CA LEU A 9 59.10 -6.83 -34.94
C LEU A 9 59.30 -7.76 -33.74
N GLN A 10 58.78 -8.97 -33.78
CA GLN A 10 59.26 -10.25 -34.27
C GLN A 10 60.52 -10.72 -33.51
N SER A 11 60.69 -11.92 -33.04
CA SER A 11 60.55 -13.28 -33.54
C SER A 11 61.29 -14.17 -32.54
N VAL A 12 61.03 -15.38 -32.36
CA VAL A 12 61.19 -16.65 -33.09
C VAL A 12 62.04 -17.69 -32.29
N LEU A 13 61.48 -18.85 -32.16
CA LEU A 13 62.03 -20.21 -32.39
C LEU A 13 62.86 -20.99 -31.35
N HIS A 14 62.50 -22.26 -31.32
CA HIS A 14 63.21 -23.55 -31.30
C HIS A 14 63.61 -24.10 -29.93
N GLY A 15 63.53 -25.32 -29.67
CA GLY A 15 63.39 -26.62 -30.31
C GLY A 15 63.70 -27.70 -29.29
N GLU A 16 63.18 -28.74 -29.44
CA GLU A 16 63.49 -30.08 -29.93
C GLU A 16 63.95 -31.11 -28.90
N PHE A 17 63.30 -32.28 -29.03
CA PHE A 17 63.71 -33.68 -28.95
C PHE A 17 64.37 -34.23 -27.66
N THR A 18 64.01 -35.39 -27.18
CA THR A 18 64.17 -36.72 -27.79
C THR A 18 63.48 -37.85 -27.01
N CYS A 19 63.16 -38.85 -27.78
CA CYS A 19 62.66 -40.20 -27.50
C CYS A 19 63.59 -41.16 -26.66
N TYR A 20 63.04 -42.31 -26.34
CA TYR A 20 63.42 -43.76 -26.19
C TYR A 20 62.97 -44.27 -24.84
N ALA A 21 62.55 -45.54 -24.66
CA ALA A 21 62.27 -46.66 -25.50
C ALA A 21 61.41 -47.67 -24.71
N ALA A 22 60.80 -48.55 -25.44
CA ALA A 22 59.94 -49.64 -25.00
C ALA A 22 60.63 -50.75 -24.13
N ALA A 23 59.85 -51.36 -23.25
CA ALA A 23 59.99 -52.76 -22.91
C ALA A 23 58.62 -53.39 -22.62
N ALA A 24 58.24 -54.33 -23.41
CA ALA A 24 57.11 -55.22 -23.26
C ALA A 24 57.42 -56.37 -22.30
N GLN A 25 56.50 -56.76 -21.43
CA GLN A 25 56.35 -58.17 -20.95
C GLN A 25 54.89 -58.42 -20.51
N VAL A 26 54.34 -59.29 -21.11
CA VAL A 26 53.35 -60.36 -21.13
C VAL A 26 52.77 -60.80 -19.77
N ALA A 27 51.41 -60.80 -19.83
CA ALA A 27 50.46 -61.81 -19.28
C ALA A 27 50.25 -61.91 -17.77
N SER A 28 49.01 -61.63 -17.41
CA SER A 28 48.11 -62.63 -16.77
C SER A 28 46.69 -62.04 -16.66
N ALA A 29 45.74 -62.72 -17.27
CA ALA A 29 44.33 -62.42 -17.18
C ALA A 29 43.82 -62.75 -15.78
N SER A 30 43.33 -61.72 -15.07
CA SER A 30 42.45 -61.91 -13.94
C SER A 30 41.22 -60.97 -14.19
N VAL A 31 40.13 -61.65 -14.57
CA VAL A 31 38.81 -60.93 -14.71
C VAL A 31 38.35 -60.55 -13.33
N LEU A 32 38.57 -59.30 -12.95
CA LEU A 32 37.98 -58.73 -11.77
C LEU A 32 36.73 -57.91 -12.26
N ALA A 33 35.56 -58.46 -12.01
CA ALA A 33 34.30 -57.77 -12.25
C ALA A 33 34.23 -56.60 -11.28
N VAL A 34 34.58 -55.38 -11.75
CA VAL A 34 34.33 -54.13 -11.05
C VAL A 34 32.85 -53.80 -11.23
N LEU A 35 32.05 -54.15 -10.24
CA LEU A 35 30.71 -53.56 -10.05
C LEU A 35 30.88 -52.07 -9.88
N LEU A 36 30.64 -51.31 -10.96
CA LEU A 36 30.47 -49.86 -10.91
C LEU A 36 29.21 -49.53 -10.11
N PHE A 37 29.37 -49.43 -8.79
CA PHE A 37 28.41 -48.67 -7.99
C PHE A 37 28.46 -47.22 -8.48
N HIS A 38 27.51 -46.83 -9.35
CA HIS A 38 27.18 -45.46 -9.54
C HIS A 38 26.49 -44.98 -8.24
N PRO A 39 27.07 -44.08 -7.46
CA PRO A 39 26.28 -43.41 -6.44
C PRO A 39 25.20 -42.65 -7.18
N ALA A 40 23.97 -43.11 -7.05
CA ALA A 40 22.84 -42.27 -7.41
C ALA A 40 23.03 -40.93 -6.65
N LEU A 41 23.35 -39.86 -7.39
CA LEU A 41 23.33 -38.53 -6.86
C LEU A 41 21.90 -38.30 -6.33
N ALA A 42 21.73 -38.53 -5.04
CA ALA A 42 20.56 -38.08 -4.34
C ALA A 42 20.48 -36.57 -4.60
N LYS A 43 19.48 -36.16 -5.37
CA LYS A 43 19.14 -34.73 -5.49
C LYS A 43 19.00 -34.24 -4.05
N SER A 44 19.94 -33.42 -3.59
CA SER A 44 19.81 -32.74 -2.32
C SER A 44 18.47 -31.99 -2.39
N LYS A 45 17.50 -32.39 -1.57
CA LYS A 45 16.32 -31.56 -1.38
C LYS A 45 16.85 -30.20 -0.95
N LYS A 46 16.52 -29.14 -1.70
CA LYS A 46 16.70 -27.77 -1.17
C LYS A 46 16.15 -27.78 0.26
N PRO A 47 16.81 -27.11 1.20
CA PRO A 47 16.26 -26.93 2.53
C PRO A 47 14.81 -26.43 2.36
N GLU A 48 13.88 -27.06 3.03
CA GLU A 48 12.48 -26.63 2.99
C GLU A 48 12.44 -25.24 3.64
N GLU A 49 12.01 -24.26 2.88
CA GLU A 49 11.90 -22.88 3.37
C GLU A 49 10.93 -22.85 4.55
N SER A 50 11.28 -22.14 5.62
CA SER A 50 10.55 -22.14 6.88
C SER A 50 10.13 -20.73 7.28
N GLY A 51 9.06 -20.63 8.05
CA GLY A 51 8.56 -19.35 8.56
C GLY A 51 8.13 -18.41 7.44
N ILE A 52 8.42 -17.13 7.63
CA ILE A 52 8.09 -16.04 6.71
C ILE A 52 8.59 -16.30 5.27
N HIS A 53 9.74 -16.93 5.11
CA HIS A 53 10.32 -17.21 3.79
C HIS A 53 9.56 -18.22 2.94
N LYS A 54 8.43 -18.76 3.43
CA LYS A 54 7.44 -19.46 2.59
C LYS A 54 6.66 -18.51 1.71
N ILE A 55 6.62 -17.24 2.03
CA ILE A 55 6.05 -16.19 1.20
C ILE A 55 7.09 -15.81 0.13
N LYS A 56 6.68 -15.79 -1.12
CA LYS A 56 7.51 -15.41 -2.26
C LYS A 56 6.96 -14.19 -2.98
N HIS A 57 5.71 -13.87 -2.69
CA HIS A 57 5.01 -12.74 -3.30
C HIS A 57 4.21 -12.02 -2.21
N VAL A 58 4.59 -10.79 -1.93
CA VAL A 58 3.82 -9.84 -1.13
C VAL A 58 3.07 -8.91 -2.07
N ILE A 59 1.77 -8.82 -1.91
CA ILE A 59 0.88 -8.02 -2.73
C ILE A 59 0.15 -7.06 -1.81
N ILE A 60 0.36 -5.75 -1.98
CA ILE A 60 -0.33 -4.71 -1.24
C ILE A 60 -1.40 -4.12 -2.17
N ILE A 61 -2.66 -4.24 -1.80
CA ILE A 61 -3.80 -3.61 -2.47
C ILE A 61 -4.22 -2.45 -1.59
N MET A 62 -4.05 -1.23 -2.08
CA MET A 62 -4.46 -0.02 -1.38
C MET A 62 -5.74 0.49 -2.04
N GLN A 63 -6.80 0.60 -1.24
CA GLN A 63 -8.06 1.25 -1.59
C GLN A 63 -8.11 2.64 -0.93
N GLU A 64 -9.19 3.34 -1.12
CA GLU A 64 -9.29 4.75 -0.76
C GLU A 64 -10.43 5.00 0.22
N ASN A 65 -10.08 5.73 1.28
CA ASN A 65 -10.96 6.50 2.13
C ASN A 65 -12.08 5.73 2.84
N ARG A 66 -11.71 4.83 3.77
CA ARG A 66 -12.66 4.22 4.71
C ARG A 66 -12.05 4.03 6.08
N SER A 67 -12.76 4.46 7.13
CA SER A 67 -12.37 4.12 8.50
C SER A 67 -12.68 2.65 8.81
N PHE A 68 -12.03 2.10 9.83
CA PHE A 68 -12.33 0.74 10.30
C PHE A 68 -13.79 0.59 10.71
N ASP A 69 -14.30 1.52 11.49
CA ASP A 69 -15.68 1.47 11.97
C ASP A 69 -16.72 1.57 10.85
N SER A 70 -16.41 2.28 9.76
CA SER A 70 -17.34 2.41 8.64
C SER A 70 -17.57 1.10 7.89
N TYR A 71 -16.66 0.10 8.00
CA TYR A 71 -16.77 -1.19 7.32
C TYR A 71 -16.84 -2.39 8.28
N PHE A 72 -16.22 -2.29 9.44
CA PHE A 72 -16.13 -3.39 10.40
C PHE A 72 -16.55 -3.01 11.82
N GLY A 73 -17.14 -1.83 12.02
CA GLY A 73 -17.58 -1.35 13.33
C GLY A 73 -18.65 -2.23 14.01
N THR A 74 -19.30 -3.11 13.26
CA THR A 74 -20.25 -4.12 13.78
C THR A 74 -19.75 -5.56 13.62
N PHE A 75 -18.48 -5.76 13.20
CA PHE A 75 -17.95 -7.10 12.97
C PHE A 75 -17.79 -7.87 14.28
N PRO A 76 -18.34 -9.11 14.40
CA PRO A 76 -18.33 -9.85 15.65
C PRO A 76 -16.91 -10.16 16.15
N GLY A 77 -16.57 -9.70 17.35
CA GLY A 77 -15.30 -9.96 18.02
C GLY A 77 -14.18 -8.93 17.74
N ALA A 78 -14.38 -8.04 16.76
CA ALA A 78 -13.51 -6.89 16.57
C ALA A 78 -13.79 -5.79 17.60
N GLU A 79 -12.84 -4.87 17.79
CA GLU A 79 -13.05 -3.65 18.55
C GLU A 79 -13.82 -2.63 17.68
N GLY A 80 -15.10 -2.94 17.47
CA GLY A 80 -16.05 -2.09 16.78
C GLY A 80 -16.80 -1.17 17.72
N PHE A 81 -17.90 -0.57 17.25
CA PHE A 81 -18.68 0.37 18.03
C PHE A 81 -19.01 -0.14 19.44
N PRO A 82 -18.81 0.67 20.49
CA PRO A 82 -19.40 0.39 21.79
C PRO A 82 -20.93 0.30 21.68
N MET A 83 -21.51 -0.83 22.12
CA MET A 83 -22.92 -1.16 21.92
C MET A 83 -23.68 -1.20 23.24
N GLU A 84 -24.87 -0.58 23.28
CA GLU A 84 -25.85 -0.74 24.36
C GLU A 84 -27.16 -1.28 23.81
N SER A 85 -27.59 -2.42 24.30
CA SER A 85 -28.83 -3.08 23.86
C SER A 85 -28.91 -3.27 22.34
N GLY A 86 -27.78 -3.52 21.67
CA GLY A 86 -27.67 -3.76 20.23
C GLY A 86 -27.67 -2.47 19.36
N VAL A 87 -27.48 -1.32 19.98
CA VAL A 87 -27.40 -0.02 19.28
C VAL A 87 -26.08 0.65 19.67
N PRO A 88 -25.36 1.33 18.74
CA PRO A 88 -24.16 2.10 19.07
C PRO A 88 -24.45 3.12 20.19
N SER A 89 -23.59 3.12 21.22
CA SER A 89 -23.74 4.03 22.38
C SER A 89 -22.97 5.34 22.19
N VAL A 90 -22.01 5.36 21.26
CA VAL A 90 -21.24 6.57 20.88
C VAL A 90 -22.09 7.52 20.04
N CYS A 91 -21.80 8.81 20.08
CA CYS A 91 -22.39 9.79 19.18
C CYS A 91 -21.50 11.02 19.01
N ASN A 92 -21.60 11.66 17.85
CA ASN A 92 -20.92 12.92 17.53
C ASN A 92 -21.89 14.09 17.63
N PRO A 93 -21.50 15.23 18.24
CA PRO A 93 -22.30 16.42 18.28
C PRO A 93 -22.76 16.90 16.90
N ASP A 94 -24.02 17.31 16.79
CA ASP A 94 -24.55 17.92 15.57
C ASP A 94 -24.54 19.45 15.72
N PRO A 95 -23.59 20.17 15.13
CA PRO A 95 -23.50 21.62 15.27
C PRO A 95 -24.60 22.38 14.53
N LYS A 96 -25.31 21.73 13.60
CA LYS A 96 -26.34 22.32 12.77
C LYS A 96 -27.72 22.26 13.42
N ASN A 97 -28.08 21.12 13.97
CA ASN A 97 -29.44 20.88 14.50
C ASN A 97 -29.45 20.71 16.02
N GLY A 98 -28.31 20.67 16.68
CA GLY A 98 -28.16 20.34 18.10
C GLY A 98 -28.37 18.83 18.37
N GLY A 99 -28.02 18.41 19.58
CA GLY A 99 -28.01 16.99 19.93
C GLY A 99 -26.77 16.26 19.42
N CYS A 100 -26.93 14.96 19.10
CA CYS A 100 -25.82 14.18 18.54
C CYS A 100 -26.32 13.16 17.51
N ILE A 101 -25.43 12.77 16.59
CA ILE A 101 -25.66 11.75 15.56
C ILE A 101 -24.89 10.49 15.98
N LYS A 102 -25.61 9.36 16.09
CA LYS A 102 -25.05 8.05 16.35
C LYS A 102 -24.65 7.36 15.04
N PRO A 103 -23.70 6.42 15.06
CA PRO A 103 -23.49 5.53 13.93
C PRO A 103 -24.80 4.84 13.52
N TYR A 104 -25.06 4.80 12.23
CA TYR A 104 -26.26 4.20 11.65
C TYR A 104 -25.91 3.35 10.43
N HIS A 105 -26.71 2.31 10.17
CA HIS A 105 -26.55 1.47 8.99
C HIS A 105 -26.88 2.29 7.74
N ASP A 106 -25.93 2.39 6.82
CA ASP A 106 -26.08 3.11 5.56
C ASP A 106 -26.04 2.13 4.38
N PRO A 107 -27.15 1.87 3.69
CA PRO A 107 -27.15 1.01 2.51
C PRO A 107 -26.80 1.74 1.21
N GLN A 108 -26.40 3.01 1.24
CA GLN A 108 -26.09 3.76 0.02
C GLN A 108 -24.80 3.22 -0.64
N ASP A 109 -24.85 3.01 -1.95
CA ASP A 109 -23.67 2.58 -2.72
C ASP A 109 -22.65 3.72 -2.94
N ALA A 110 -23.13 4.98 -2.88
CA ALA A 110 -22.28 6.17 -2.95
C ALA A 110 -22.37 6.95 -1.65
N ASN A 111 -21.23 7.23 -1.04
CA ASN A 111 -21.11 8.01 0.18
C ASN A 111 -20.40 9.33 -0.09
N GLY A 112 -20.54 10.29 0.83
CA GLY A 112 -19.94 11.61 0.74
C GLY A 112 -18.65 11.76 1.50
N GLY A 113 -18.49 11.04 2.57
CA GLY A 113 -17.34 11.20 3.44
C GLY A 113 -17.22 12.60 4.03
N GLY A 114 -16.02 12.96 4.45
CA GLY A 114 -15.66 14.25 5.01
C GLY A 114 -14.28 14.72 4.54
N PRO A 115 -13.88 15.95 4.93
CA PRO A 115 -12.52 16.41 4.72
C PRO A 115 -11.57 15.51 5.52
N HIS A 116 -10.43 15.19 4.93
CA HIS A 116 -9.51 14.19 5.45
C HIS A 116 -8.02 14.58 5.40
N GLY A 117 -7.72 15.88 5.36
CA GLY A 117 -6.36 16.37 5.56
C GLY A 117 -5.96 16.43 7.05
N GLU A 118 -4.71 16.82 7.31
CA GLU A 118 -4.11 16.86 8.65
C GLU A 118 -4.95 17.67 9.66
N LYS A 119 -5.44 18.85 9.27
CA LYS A 119 -6.24 19.69 10.17
C LYS A 119 -7.60 19.07 10.45
N ALA A 120 -8.20 18.43 9.45
CA ALA A 120 -9.48 17.74 9.60
C ALA A 120 -9.34 16.52 10.51
N ALA A 121 -8.26 15.75 10.38
CA ALA A 121 -7.95 14.62 11.24
C ALA A 121 -7.82 15.06 12.71
N LEU A 122 -6.96 16.05 12.97
CA LEU A 122 -6.77 16.59 14.32
C LEU A 122 -8.07 17.12 14.95
N ALA A 123 -8.90 17.78 14.13
CA ALA A 123 -10.18 18.31 14.59
C ALA A 123 -11.24 17.21 14.79
N ALA A 124 -11.20 16.14 14.01
CA ALA A 124 -12.06 14.96 14.20
C ALA A 124 -11.69 14.19 15.47
N ILE A 125 -10.40 14.05 15.77
CA ILE A 125 -9.87 13.41 16.99
C ILE A 125 -10.20 14.25 18.25
N ASP A 126 -10.22 15.57 18.15
CA ASP A 126 -10.55 16.55 19.21
C ASP A 126 -9.96 16.18 20.59
N ASP A 127 -8.63 16.21 20.70
CA ASP A 127 -7.92 15.87 21.94
C ASP A 127 -8.35 14.50 22.55
N SER A 128 -8.49 13.49 21.69
CA SER A 128 -8.90 12.12 22.04
C SER A 128 -10.39 11.94 22.41
N LYS A 129 -11.25 12.88 22.13
CA LYS A 129 -12.71 12.72 22.33
C LYS A 129 -13.37 11.96 21.22
N MET A 130 -12.76 11.94 20.03
CA MET A 130 -13.29 11.30 18.83
C MET A 130 -14.72 11.81 18.48
N ASP A 131 -14.98 13.09 18.62
CA ASP A 131 -16.32 13.67 18.48
C ASP A 131 -16.43 14.84 17.48
N GLY A 132 -15.35 15.12 16.72
CA GLY A 132 -15.32 16.22 15.76
C GLY A 132 -15.77 15.86 14.33
N PHE A 133 -16.02 14.61 13.98
CA PHE A 133 -16.26 14.15 12.59
C PHE A 133 -17.46 14.85 11.93
N VAL A 134 -18.61 14.90 12.60
CA VAL A 134 -19.81 15.58 12.08
C VAL A 134 -19.54 17.06 11.89
N ALA A 135 -18.81 17.70 12.81
CA ALA A 135 -18.47 19.12 12.70
C ALA A 135 -17.59 19.40 11.48
N GLN A 136 -16.62 18.53 11.18
CA GLN A 136 -15.78 18.65 9.98
C GLN A 136 -16.60 18.46 8.70
N ALA A 137 -17.43 17.42 8.61
CA ALA A 137 -18.29 17.17 7.46
C ALA A 137 -19.25 18.35 7.19
N VAL A 138 -19.86 18.94 8.22
CA VAL A 138 -20.76 20.09 8.09
C VAL A 138 -20.02 21.36 7.67
N SER A 139 -18.76 21.54 8.07
CA SER A 139 -17.98 22.73 7.71
C SER A 139 -17.77 22.84 6.20
N THR A 140 -17.62 21.72 5.49
CA THR A 140 -17.49 21.66 4.02
C THR A 140 -18.80 21.95 3.29
N THR A 141 -19.94 21.60 3.86
CA THR A 141 -21.27 21.87 3.28
C THR A 141 -21.67 23.33 3.41
N ALA A 142 -21.06 24.07 4.32
CA ALA A 142 -21.33 25.51 4.54
C ALA A 142 -20.60 26.45 3.56
N ALA A 143 -19.72 25.91 2.69
CA ALA A 143 -19.02 26.72 1.69
C ALA A 143 -19.97 27.33 0.66
N PRO A 144 -19.74 28.60 0.18
CA PRO A 144 -20.68 29.32 -0.68
C PRO A 144 -20.97 28.57 -1.98
N ARG A 145 -22.23 28.75 -2.44
CA ARG A 145 -22.77 28.22 -3.70
C ARG A 145 -21.77 28.31 -4.88
N GLY A 146 -21.28 27.18 -5.31
CA GLY A 146 -20.24 27.04 -6.29
C GLY A 146 -19.35 25.85 -5.94
N ARG A 147 -19.87 24.90 -5.20
CA ARG A 147 -19.26 23.70 -4.64
C ARG A 147 -18.27 23.03 -5.60
N ARG A 148 -17.01 23.14 -5.28
CA ARG A 148 -15.96 22.38 -5.92
C ARG A 148 -15.92 20.99 -5.27
N GLY A 149 -16.67 20.06 -5.72
CA GLY A 149 -16.77 18.70 -5.18
C GLY A 149 -18.14 18.10 -5.38
N CYS A 150 -19.19 18.88 -5.25
CA CYS A 150 -20.53 18.42 -5.60
C CYS A 150 -20.79 18.70 -7.08
N LEU A 151 -20.56 17.73 -7.93
CA LEU A 151 -20.94 17.78 -9.34
C LEU A 151 -22.47 17.58 -9.48
N PRO A 152 -23.13 18.20 -10.50
CA PRO A 152 -24.54 17.95 -10.76
C PRO A 152 -24.77 16.45 -10.98
N GLY A 153 -25.65 15.84 -10.18
CA GLY A 153 -25.95 14.40 -10.21
C GLY A 153 -25.30 13.59 -9.10
N ASN A 154 -24.37 14.13 -8.34
CA ASN A 154 -23.85 13.50 -7.12
C ASN A 154 -24.85 13.71 -5.99
N THR A 155 -25.60 12.70 -5.69
CA THR A 155 -26.62 12.60 -4.66
C THR A 155 -26.18 11.53 -3.68
N PRO A 156 -26.62 11.37 -2.53
CA PRO A 156 -27.28 12.24 -1.56
C PRO A 156 -26.34 13.17 -0.80
N VAL A 157 -25.05 12.98 -0.98
CA VAL A 157 -23.91 13.66 -0.34
C VAL A 157 -23.99 15.19 -0.40
N CYS A 158 -24.53 15.69 -1.48
CA CYS A 158 -24.67 17.12 -1.71
C CYS A 158 -26.03 17.67 -1.29
N ASP A 159 -26.87 16.83 -0.67
CA ASP A 159 -28.13 17.24 -0.08
C ASP A 159 -27.91 17.76 1.35
N PRO A 160 -28.08 19.06 1.59
CA PRO A 160 -27.90 19.62 2.93
C PRO A 160 -28.94 19.16 3.95
N SER A 161 -29.96 18.42 3.55
CA SER A 161 -30.97 17.82 4.44
C SER A 161 -30.63 16.39 4.85
N SER A 162 -29.65 15.74 4.17
CA SER A 162 -29.22 14.40 4.50
C SER A 162 -28.46 14.38 5.84
N PRO A 163 -28.60 13.34 6.67
CA PRO A 163 -27.70 13.12 7.79
C PRO A 163 -26.25 13.08 7.30
N SER A 164 -25.31 13.48 8.13
CA SER A 164 -23.89 13.37 7.77
C SER A 164 -23.53 11.88 7.66
N ASP A 165 -23.23 11.40 6.46
CA ASP A 165 -22.92 10.01 6.18
C ASP A 165 -21.53 9.57 6.71
N VAL A 166 -20.75 10.52 7.25
CA VAL A 166 -19.54 10.18 8.01
C VAL A 166 -19.83 9.29 9.24
N MET A 167 -21.08 9.27 9.72
CA MET A 167 -21.54 8.35 10.78
C MET A 167 -22.22 7.09 10.23
N GLY A 168 -22.29 6.94 8.90
CA GLY A 168 -22.84 5.75 8.25
C GLY A 168 -21.83 4.61 8.24
N TYR A 169 -22.32 3.37 8.44
CA TYR A 169 -21.51 2.17 8.30
C TYR A 169 -22.16 1.15 7.36
N HIS A 170 -21.32 0.40 6.67
CA HIS A 170 -21.69 -0.81 5.92
C HIS A 170 -21.41 -2.06 6.73
N ASP A 171 -22.13 -3.15 6.46
CA ASP A 171 -21.84 -4.46 7.03
C ASP A 171 -21.89 -5.57 5.96
N GLU A 172 -22.06 -6.82 6.37
CA GLU A 172 -22.08 -7.95 5.44
C GLU A 172 -23.19 -7.88 4.37
N ARG A 173 -24.19 -7.02 4.54
CA ARG A 173 -25.28 -6.83 3.58
C ARG A 173 -24.83 -6.04 2.36
N GLU A 174 -23.92 -5.10 2.55
CA GLU A 174 -23.37 -4.22 1.51
C GLU A 174 -22.02 -4.69 1.00
N ILE A 175 -21.16 -5.18 1.90
CA ILE A 175 -19.79 -5.59 1.59
C ILE A 175 -19.50 -7.06 1.94
N PRO A 176 -20.33 -8.02 1.45
CA PRO A 176 -20.24 -9.43 1.84
C PRO A 176 -18.90 -10.08 1.54
N ASN A 177 -18.18 -9.64 0.49
CA ASN A 177 -16.90 -10.23 0.13
C ASN A 177 -15.82 -9.83 1.14
N TYR A 178 -15.74 -8.57 1.56
CA TYR A 178 -14.79 -8.12 2.57
C TYR A 178 -15.05 -8.83 3.92
N TRP A 179 -16.30 -8.96 4.33
CA TRP A 179 -16.66 -9.70 5.54
C TRP A 179 -16.35 -11.19 5.43
N THR A 180 -16.50 -11.79 4.25
CA THR A 180 -16.13 -13.18 4.00
C THR A 180 -14.60 -13.37 4.08
N TYR A 181 -13.81 -12.44 3.55
CA TYR A 181 -12.36 -12.48 3.72
C TYR A 181 -11.96 -12.35 5.19
N ALA A 182 -12.54 -11.41 5.94
CA ALA A 182 -12.29 -11.23 7.37
C ALA A 182 -12.63 -12.48 8.20
N ARG A 183 -13.74 -13.16 7.89
CA ARG A 183 -14.14 -14.43 8.56
C ARG A 183 -13.26 -15.62 8.17
N THR A 184 -12.61 -15.57 7.02
CA THR A 184 -11.85 -16.72 6.49
C THR A 184 -10.37 -16.58 6.76
N PHE A 185 -9.84 -15.38 6.75
CA PHE A 185 -8.44 -15.04 6.92
C PHE A 185 -8.24 -14.17 8.16
N VAL A 186 -7.43 -13.13 8.10
CA VAL A 186 -7.17 -12.23 9.22
C VAL A 186 -7.83 -10.88 9.00
N LEU A 187 -8.49 -10.37 10.03
CA LEU A 187 -8.91 -8.98 10.16
C LEU A 187 -8.01 -8.28 11.19
N GLN A 188 -7.45 -7.16 10.83
CA GLN A 188 -6.62 -6.32 11.70
C GLN A 188 -7.48 -5.18 12.25
N ASP A 189 -7.92 -5.29 13.50
CA ASP A 189 -8.83 -4.30 14.07
C ASP A 189 -8.14 -3.08 14.71
N HIS A 190 -6.81 -3.05 14.65
CA HIS A 190 -5.96 -1.93 15.04
C HIS A 190 -4.95 -1.56 13.96
N MET A 191 -5.37 -1.59 12.67
CA MET A 191 -4.62 -1.00 11.57
C MET A 191 -4.89 0.50 11.55
N PHE A 192 -3.84 1.30 11.66
CA PHE A 192 -3.89 2.75 11.66
C PHE A 192 -3.21 3.30 10.41
N GLU A 193 -3.66 4.44 9.93
CA GLU A 193 -2.88 5.25 9.01
C GLU A 193 -1.50 5.53 9.61
N PRO A 194 -0.43 5.57 8.82
CA PRO A 194 0.92 5.85 9.35
C PRO A 194 1.08 7.29 9.83
N ASN A 195 0.19 8.20 9.49
CA ASN A 195 0.11 9.57 10.00
C ASN A 195 -1.33 10.10 9.87
N ALA A 196 -1.65 11.21 10.50
CA ALA A 196 -2.99 11.80 10.47
C ALA A 196 -3.09 12.81 9.30
N SER A 197 -3.16 12.32 8.06
CA SER A 197 -3.22 13.17 6.88
C SER A 197 -4.01 12.51 5.73
N TRP A 198 -3.89 12.99 4.52
CA TRP A 198 -4.62 12.62 3.32
C TRP A 198 -3.82 11.66 2.42
N SER A 199 -4.41 11.23 1.31
CA SER A 199 -3.88 10.14 0.47
C SER A 199 -2.41 10.28 0.05
N LEU A 200 -1.91 11.45 -0.37
CA LEU A 200 -0.52 11.53 -0.84
C LEU A 200 0.52 11.18 0.24
N PRO A 201 0.49 11.75 1.45
CA PRO A 201 1.37 11.31 2.53
C PRO A 201 1.24 9.80 2.82
N GLU A 202 0.03 9.24 2.80
CA GLU A 202 -0.20 7.82 3.05
C GLU A 202 0.45 6.95 1.98
N HIS A 203 0.29 7.32 0.70
CA HIS A 203 0.97 6.63 -0.41
C HIS A 203 2.50 6.78 -0.38
N LEU A 204 3.03 7.87 0.17
CA LEU A 204 4.47 8.02 0.41
C LEU A 204 4.94 7.11 1.55
N PHE A 205 4.20 7.05 2.66
CA PHE A 205 4.53 6.18 3.77
C PHE A 205 4.52 4.69 3.38
N GLN A 206 3.56 4.24 2.57
CA GLN A 206 3.50 2.82 2.15
C GLN A 206 4.71 2.36 1.32
N VAL A 207 5.46 3.28 0.73
CA VAL A 207 6.66 2.95 -0.08
C VAL A 207 7.96 3.41 0.54
N SER A 208 7.92 4.27 1.56
CA SER A 208 9.14 4.89 2.10
C SER A 208 9.14 5.13 3.61
N ALA A 209 8.09 4.77 4.34
CA ALA A 209 7.91 5.03 5.78
C ALA A 209 8.13 6.51 6.17
N TRP A 210 7.96 7.42 5.21
CA TRP A 210 8.12 8.86 5.44
C TRP A 210 7.40 9.70 4.38
N SER A 211 6.99 10.90 4.78
CA SER A 211 6.51 11.95 3.89
C SER A 211 7.32 13.22 4.15
N ALA A 212 7.96 13.77 3.13
CA ALA A 212 8.90 14.88 3.26
C ALA A 212 8.81 15.86 2.09
N TYR A 213 9.21 17.08 2.33
CA TYR A 213 9.45 18.10 1.32
C TYR A 213 10.95 18.27 1.11
N CYS A 214 11.42 18.11 -0.13
CA CYS A 214 12.82 18.28 -0.51
C CYS A 214 13.01 19.50 -1.42
N THR A 215 14.16 20.15 -1.34
CA THR A 215 14.49 21.34 -2.14
C THR A 215 15.47 21.06 -3.27
N GLU A 216 16.20 19.94 -3.22
CA GLU A 216 17.23 19.58 -4.19
C GLU A 216 17.16 18.10 -4.56
N HIS A 217 17.29 17.80 -5.86
CA HIS A 217 17.44 16.43 -6.36
C HIS A 217 18.73 15.78 -5.85
N ASP A 218 18.69 14.46 -5.65
CA ASP A 218 19.82 13.63 -5.22
C ASP A 218 20.46 14.04 -3.89
N LYS A 219 19.76 14.90 -3.13
CA LYS A 219 20.18 15.37 -1.81
C LYS A 219 19.14 15.07 -0.73
N PRO A 220 19.14 13.86 -0.19
CA PRO A 220 18.21 13.49 0.90
C PRO A 220 18.27 14.45 2.09
N GLU A 221 19.45 15.01 2.39
CA GLU A 221 19.65 15.99 3.45
C GLU A 221 18.92 17.33 3.24
N SER A 222 18.39 17.58 2.04
CA SER A 222 17.55 18.75 1.76
C SER A 222 16.08 18.52 2.14
N CYS A 223 15.72 17.31 2.54
CA CYS A 223 14.35 16.93 2.85
C CYS A 223 14.01 17.27 4.31
N THR A 224 12.80 17.71 4.52
CA THR A 224 12.22 17.99 5.86
C THR A 224 10.86 17.32 5.99
N ASN A 225 10.55 16.86 7.19
CA ASN A 225 9.27 16.22 7.47
C ASN A 225 8.09 17.09 7.01
N ALA A 226 7.15 16.52 6.27
CA ALA A 226 6.00 17.24 5.73
C ALA A 226 4.81 16.28 5.56
N LEU A 227 3.85 16.34 6.48
CA LEU A 227 2.68 15.45 6.46
C LEU A 227 1.57 15.96 5.55
N GLN A 228 1.29 17.27 5.53
CA GLN A 228 0.22 17.82 4.70
C GLN A 228 0.69 18.17 3.29
N ALA A 229 1.92 18.66 3.15
CA ALA A 229 2.39 19.27 1.91
C ALA A 229 3.79 18.82 1.50
N PRO A 230 3.97 17.55 1.09
CA PRO A 230 5.26 17.03 0.65
C PRO A 230 5.67 17.52 -0.75
N GLY A 231 4.82 18.31 -1.41
CA GLY A 231 4.96 18.76 -2.79
C GLY A 231 3.98 18.04 -3.70
N MET A 232 3.23 18.81 -4.48
CA MET A 232 2.16 18.32 -5.34
C MET A 232 2.62 18.15 -6.79
N PRO A 233 2.19 17.10 -7.48
CA PRO A 233 2.33 17.01 -8.93
C PRO A 233 1.72 18.22 -9.63
N PRO A 234 2.40 18.80 -10.65
CA PRO A 234 1.94 20.04 -11.30
C PRO A 234 0.58 19.92 -12.00
N ASP A 235 0.13 18.72 -12.30
CA ASP A 235 -1.15 18.45 -12.95
C ASP A 235 -2.33 18.49 -11.97
N PHE A 236 -2.08 18.38 -10.67
CA PHE A 236 -3.07 18.58 -9.62
C PHE A 236 -3.35 20.09 -9.43
N GLY A 237 -4.14 20.58 -10.35
CA GLY A 237 -4.81 21.84 -10.25
C GLY A 237 -3.95 23.02 -9.87
N GLY A 238 -2.94 23.41 -10.64
CA GLY A 238 -2.16 24.66 -10.50
C GLY A 238 -2.94 25.93 -10.09
N ARG A 239 -4.00 25.74 -9.36
CA ARG A 239 -4.82 26.74 -8.65
C ARG A 239 -4.30 26.86 -7.22
N THR A 240 -3.02 27.19 -7.18
CA THR A 240 -2.52 28.24 -6.35
C THR A 240 -3.13 28.38 -4.97
N ASN A 241 -2.35 28.10 -4.01
CA ASN A 241 -2.18 28.72 -2.69
C ASN A 241 -2.94 30.02 -2.34
N ALA A 242 -3.57 30.70 -3.25
CA ALA A 242 -4.42 31.87 -2.99
C ALA A 242 -5.81 31.48 -2.42
N ALA A 243 -6.24 30.22 -2.60
CA ALA A 243 -7.46 29.70 -1.97
C ALA A 243 -7.20 29.12 -0.57
N PHE A 244 -5.96 28.86 -0.21
CA PHE A 244 -5.52 28.14 0.99
C PHE A 244 -4.94 29.06 2.07
N GLY A 245 -5.51 30.21 2.31
CA GLY A 245 -5.16 31.06 3.47
C GLY A 245 -3.72 31.56 3.53
N GLY A 246 -3.00 31.58 2.43
CA GLY A 246 -1.75 32.36 2.30
C GLY A 246 -0.47 31.73 2.81
N GLU A 247 -0.43 30.46 3.18
CA GLU A 247 0.81 29.76 3.48
C GLU A 247 1.34 28.99 2.27
N ALA A 248 1.84 29.71 1.28
CA ALA A 248 2.62 29.13 0.20
C ALA A 248 3.99 28.70 0.75
N ARG A 249 4.11 27.50 1.29
CA ARG A 249 5.40 26.98 1.77
C ARG A 249 6.16 26.15 0.75
N ASN A 250 5.57 25.78 -0.39
CA ASN A 250 6.10 24.73 -1.25
C ASN A 250 6.43 25.25 -2.64
N GLY A 251 7.57 25.89 -2.78
CA GLY A 251 8.28 26.18 -4.03
C GLY A 251 7.59 27.16 -5.00
N PRO A 252 8.26 27.58 -6.08
CA PRO A 252 7.65 28.37 -7.15
C PRO A 252 6.57 27.56 -7.87
N ARG A 253 5.50 28.23 -8.30
CA ARG A 253 4.40 27.63 -9.09
C ARG A 253 4.94 26.80 -10.26
N GLY A 254 4.48 25.55 -10.38
CA GLY A 254 4.85 24.66 -11.51
C GLY A 254 6.16 23.90 -11.32
N THR A 255 6.76 23.91 -10.14
CA THR A 255 7.86 22.99 -9.83
C THR A 255 7.30 21.60 -9.55
N ARG A 256 7.91 20.60 -10.17
CA ARG A 256 7.61 19.19 -9.87
C ARG A 256 8.08 18.88 -8.45
N PRO A 257 7.37 18.01 -7.71
CA PRO A 257 7.87 17.52 -6.42
C PRO A 257 9.22 16.83 -6.59
N ILE A 258 10.01 16.91 -5.55
CA ILE A 258 11.31 16.25 -5.45
C ILE A 258 11.21 15.28 -4.30
N TYR A 259 11.34 13.98 -4.58
CA TYR A 259 11.38 12.96 -3.56
C TYR A 259 12.77 12.35 -3.56
N ALA A 260 13.68 12.99 -2.78
CA ALA A 260 15.10 12.67 -2.77
C ALA A 260 15.52 11.73 -1.62
N TRP A 261 14.60 11.38 -0.71
CA TRP A 261 14.91 10.43 0.36
C TRP A 261 14.83 8.98 -0.12
N THR A 262 15.27 8.05 0.72
CA THR A 262 15.30 6.63 0.40
C THR A 262 13.89 6.04 0.48
N ASP A 263 13.49 5.30 -0.54
CA ASP A 263 12.28 4.49 -0.58
C ASP A 263 12.62 2.98 -0.63
N LEU A 264 11.61 2.15 -0.42
CA LEU A 264 11.80 0.70 -0.37
C LEU A 264 12.28 0.11 -1.70
N THR A 265 11.92 0.73 -2.84
CA THR A 265 12.33 0.22 -4.15
C THR A 265 13.86 0.25 -4.32
N TYR A 266 14.53 1.25 -3.74
CA TYR A 266 15.99 1.30 -3.68
C TYR A 266 16.60 0.10 -2.96
N LEU A 267 16.04 -0.29 -1.80
CA LEU A 267 16.52 -1.47 -1.07
C LEU A 267 16.25 -2.77 -1.83
N LEU A 268 15.10 -2.87 -2.50
CA LEU A 268 14.74 -4.01 -3.36
C LEU A 268 15.69 -4.12 -4.55
N HIS A 269 15.97 -3.00 -5.24
CA HIS A 269 16.93 -2.92 -6.34
C HIS A 269 18.33 -3.37 -5.89
N LYS A 270 18.84 -2.78 -4.82
CA LYS A 270 20.14 -3.11 -4.23
C LYS A 270 20.28 -4.59 -3.85
N SER A 271 19.19 -5.24 -3.48
CA SER A 271 19.13 -6.65 -3.08
C SER A 271 18.68 -7.59 -4.21
N HIS A 272 18.49 -7.07 -5.42
CA HIS A 272 17.99 -7.82 -6.59
C HIS A 272 16.63 -8.51 -6.36
N VAL A 273 15.77 -7.91 -5.55
CA VAL A 273 14.41 -8.35 -5.30
C VAL A 273 13.48 -7.69 -6.33
N SER A 274 12.71 -8.50 -7.04
CA SER A 274 11.80 -7.99 -8.07
C SER A 274 10.59 -7.28 -7.46
N TRP A 275 10.21 -6.15 -8.05
CA TRP A 275 9.03 -5.41 -7.64
C TRP A 275 8.20 -4.91 -8.84
N GLY A 276 6.96 -4.50 -8.58
CA GLY A 276 6.09 -3.87 -9.55
C GLY A 276 5.03 -3.00 -8.87
N TYR A 277 4.73 -1.86 -9.46
CA TYR A 277 3.69 -0.94 -9.00
C TYR A 277 2.63 -0.83 -10.09
N TYR A 278 1.41 -1.31 -9.79
CA TYR A 278 0.36 -1.49 -10.81
C TYR A 278 -0.73 -0.44 -10.64
N VAL A 279 -0.90 0.36 -11.66
CA VAL A 279 -1.78 1.54 -11.66
C VAL A 279 -2.99 1.31 -12.56
N VAL A 280 -4.19 1.48 -12.02
CA VAL A 280 -5.41 1.50 -12.83
C VAL A 280 -5.49 2.82 -13.59
N LYS A 281 -5.70 2.73 -14.90
CA LYS A 281 -5.91 3.91 -15.73
C LYS A 281 -7.27 4.54 -15.43
N GLY A 282 -7.29 5.82 -15.14
CA GLY A 282 -8.51 6.57 -14.84
C GLY A 282 -8.22 7.99 -14.39
N THR A 283 -8.79 8.35 -13.26
CA THR A 283 -8.61 9.66 -12.62
C THR A 283 -8.40 9.49 -11.12
N GLU A 284 -7.78 10.48 -10.52
CA GLU A 284 -7.67 10.66 -9.07
C GLU A 284 -8.50 11.88 -8.67
N PRO A 285 -9.41 11.79 -7.69
CA PRO A 285 -10.30 12.87 -7.29
C PRO A 285 -9.83 13.65 -6.06
N ASP A 286 -8.66 13.39 -5.55
CA ASP A 286 -8.15 13.93 -4.29
C ASP A 286 -7.22 15.15 -4.46
N CYS A 287 -6.94 15.91 -3.38
CA CYS A 287 -6.00 17.02 -3.35
C CYS A 287 -5.65 17.49 -1.93
N GLU A 288 -4.60 18.30 -1.83
CA GLU A 288 -4.05 18.88 -0.60
C GLU A 288 -5.02 19.77 0.22
N ASP A 289 -6.22 20.06 -0.29
CA ASP A 289 -7.14 21.01 0.36
C ASP A 289 -7.93 20.37 1.50
N ASP A 290 -7.51 20.61 2.74
CA ASP A 290 -8.20 20.18 3.97
C ASP A 290 -9.69 20.53 4.05
N SER A 291 -10.18 21.41 3.20
CA SER A 291 -11.59 21.81 3.17
C SER A 291 -12.41 21.07 2.12
N GLN A 292 -11.79 20.23 1.32
CA GLN A 292 -12.44 19.47 0.25
C GLN A 292 -12.58 18.00 0.64
N VAL A 293 -13.64 17.38 0.18
CA VAL A 293 -13.82 15.93 0.18
C VAL A 293 -13.41 15.37 -1.18
N ASN A 294 -13.64 16.15 -2.21
CA ASN A 294 -13.36 15.82 -3.60
C ASN A 294 -12.79 17.02 -4.33
N CYS A 295 -11.83 16.77 -5.17
CA CYS A 295 -11.22 17.74 -6.04
C CYS A 295 -11.57 17.50 -7.52
N PRO A 296 -11.36 18.48 -8.41
CA PRO A 296 -11.47 18.22 -9.84
C PRO A 296 -10.58 17.05 -10.24
N PRO A 297 -11.14 15.97 -10.83
CA PRO A 297 -10.40 14.75 -11.10
C PRO A 297 -9.25 14.99 -12.09
N VAL A 298 -8.08 14.45 -11.77
CA VAL A 298 -6.88 14.49 -12.59
C VAL A 298 -6.63 13.12 -13.21
N LYS A 299 -6.09 13.08 -14.43
CA LYS A 299 -5.83 11.83 -15.15
C LYS A 299 -4.71 11.04 -14.48
N GLN A 300 -4.96 9.75 -14.29
CA GLN A 300 -4.03 8.78 -13.78
C GLN A 300 -3.71 7.67 -14.79
N ASN A 301 -2.48 7.24 -14.84
CA ASN A 301 -2.01 6.01 -15.47
C ASN A 301 -0.56 5.70 -15.03
N ALA A 302 -0.05 4.55 -15.37
CA ALA A 302 1.31 4.13 -14.98
C ALA A 302 2.46 5.08 -15.39
N ARG A 303 2.25 5.94 -16.37
CA ARG A 303 3.26 6.91 -16.86
C ARG A 303 3.03 8.33 -16.36
N THR A 304 1.91 8.58 -15.70
CA THR A 304 1.59 9.90 -15.15
C THR A 304 1.80 9.84 -13.65
N PRO A 305 2.81 10.53 -13.12
CA PRO A 305 2.97 10.66 -11.68
C PRO A 305 1.74 11.34 -11.09
N GLY A 306 1.33 10.90 -9.90
CA GLY A 306 0.13 11.41 -9.25
C GLY A 306 0.19 11.22 -7.75
N ILE A 307 -0.93 11.46 -7.10
CA ILE A 307 -1.11 11.27 -5.65
C ILE A 307 -0.99 9.79 -5.31
N TRP A 308 -1.72 8.95 -6.04
CA TRP A 308 -1.72 7.49 -5.86
C TRP A 308 -0.57 6.79 -6.60
N ASN A 309 0.20 7.51 -7.42
CA ASN A 309 1.37 7.02 -8.12
C ASN A 309 2.58 7.96 -7.92
N PRO A 310 3.12 8.09 -6.70
CA PRO A 310 4.20 9.02 -6.39
C PRO A 310 5.58 8.53 -6.85
N LEU A 311 5.78 7.23 -7.07
CA LEU A 311 7.09 6.63 -7.39
C LEU A 311 7.84 7.30 -8.55
N PRO A 312 7.19 7.78 -9.64
CA PRO A 312 7.92 8.47 -10.71
C PRO A 312 8.62 9.77 -10.28
N TYR A 313 8.34 10.31 -9.10
CA TYR A 313 9.04 11.49 -8.55
C TYR A 313 10.22 11.15 -7.66
N PHE A 314 10.35 9.90 -7.20
CA PHE A 314 11.51 9.47 -6.43
C PHE A 314 12.77 9.48 -7.30
N ASP A 315 13.82 10.10 -6.79
CA ASP A 315 15.12 10.15 -7.48
C ASP A 315 15.73 8.74 -7.56
N THR A 316 15.62 7.94 -6.50
CA THR A 316 16.02 6.53 -6.44
C THR A 316 15.47 5.70 -7.60
N VAL A 317 14.16 5.77 -7.86
CA VAL A 317 13.51 5.00 -8.94
C VAL A 317 14.03 5.39 -10.32
N LYS A 318 14.36 6.68 -10.52
CA LYS A 318 14.93 7.20 -11.77
C LYS A 318 16.38 6.76 -11.94
N ASP A 319 17.18 6.91 -10.89
CA ASP A 319 18.61 6.60 -10.90
C ASP A 319 18.88 5.12 -11.10
N ASP A 320 18.05 4.26 -10.51
CA ASP A 320 18.11 2.82 -10.68
C ASP A 320 17.56 2.36 -12.04
N GLY A 321 16.97 3.28 -12.82
CA GLY A 321 16.43 2.99 -14.14
C GLY A 321 15.17 2.11 -14.12
N GLU A 322 14.40 2.15 -13.02
CA GLU A 322 13.28 1.21 -12.76
C GLU A 322 11.87 1.80 -13.01
N LEU A 323 11.75 2.92 -13.71
CA LEU A 323 10.44 3.50 -14.08
C LEU A 323 9.53 2.53 -14.86
N ASP A 324 10.09 1.53 -15.53
CA ASP A 324 9.35 0.48 -16.24
C ASP A 324 8.70 -0.56 -15.31
N ARG A 325 9.06 -0.56 -14.02
CA ARG A 325 8.39 -1.35 -12.98
C ARG A 325 7.02 -0.80 -12.62
N ILE A 326 6.76 0.46 -12.94
CA ILE A 326 5.44 1.08 -12.79
C ILE A 326 4.62 0.72 -14.03
N GLN A 327 3.59 -0.10 -13.85
CA GLN A 327 2.92 -0.83 -14.93
C GLN A 327 1.40 -0.62 -14.91
N PRO A 328 0.72 -0.75 -16.06
CA PRO A 328 -0.73 -0.79 -16.08
C PRO A 328 -1.26 -2.06 -15.41
N ILE A 329 -2.45 -1.97 -14.82
CA ILE A 329 -3.08 -3.04 -14.03
C ILE A 329 -3.28 -4.34 -14.84
N GLU A 330 -3.42 -4.25 -16.15
CA GLU A 330 -3.56 -5.40 -17.03
C GLU A 330 -2.38 -6.37 -16.93
N ASN A 331 -1.18 -5.82 -16.67
CA ASN A 331 0.03 -6.63 -16.47
C ASN A 331 -0.04 -7.43 -15.17
N PHE A 332 -0.63 -6.87 -14.10
CA PHE A 332 -0.86 -7.61 -12.87
C PHE A 332 -1.72 -8.85 -13.11
N TYR A 333 -2.87 -8.67 -13.77
CA TYR A 333 -3.76 -9.79 -14.10
C TYR A 333 -3.08 -10.85 -14.98
N GLU A 334 -2.29 -10.41 -15.96
CA GLU A 334 -1.54 -11.33 -16.81
C GLU A 334 -0.48 -12.11 -16.03
N GLN A 335 0.28 -11.42 -15.18
CA GLN A 335 1.34 -12.02 -14.36
C GLN A 335 0.76 -12.95 -13.30
N ALA A 336 -0.33 -12.57 -12.61
CA ALA A 336 -1.03 -13.44 -11.68
C ALA A 336 -1.49 -14.73 -12.34
N ARG A 337 -2.10 -14.64 -13.53
CA ARG A 337 -2.54 -15.81 -14.31
C ARG A 337 -1.37 -16.72 -14.73
N LYS A 338 -0.22 -16.13 -15.07
CA LYS A 338 0.98 -16.87 -15.50
C LYS A 338 1.83 -17.39 -14.34
N GLY A 339 1.63 -16.93 -13.12
CA GLY A 339 2.48 -17.22 -11.98
C GLY A 339 3.84 -16.52 -12.06
N THR A 340 3.86 -15.30 -12.57
CA THR A 340 5.08 -14.49 -12.77
C THR A 340 4.99 -13.13 -12.07
N LEU A 341 4.18 -13.03 -11.02
CA LEU A 341 4.17 -11.84 -10.16
C LEU A 341 5.56 -11.59 -9.57
N PRO A 342 5.96 -10.32 -9.39
CA PRO A 342 7.21 -10.02 -8.70
C PRO A 342 7.17 -10.42 -7.23
N ALA A 343 8.30 -10.35 -6.55
CA ALA A 343 8.36 -10.60 -5.11
C ALA A 343 7.54 -9.58 -4.31
N VAL A 344 7.54 -8.31 -4.73
CA VAL A 344 6.72 -7.26 -4.11
C VAL A 344 5.87 -6.58 -5.18
N ALA A 345 4.58 -6.46 -4.93
CA ALA A 345 3.61 -5.83 -5.82
C ALA A 345 2.74 -4.83 -5.04
N TRP A 346 2.65 -3.61 -5.52
CA TRP A 346 1.66 -2.63 -5.08
C TRP A 346 0.59 -2.47 -6.15
N VAL A 347 -0.65 -2.35 -5.75
CA VAL A 347 -1.80 -2.14 -6.64
C VAL A 347 -2.59 -0.95 -6.14
N VAL A 348 -2.76 0.06 -7.00
CA VAL A 348 -3.56 1.25 -6.72
C VAL A 348 -4.71 1.39 -7.70
N PRO A 349 -5.91 1.80 -7.24
CA PRO A 349 -7.12 1.92 -8.04
C PRO A 349 -7.09 3.18 -8.91
N SER A 350 -8.16 3.40 -9.67
CA SER A 350 -8.59 4.72 -10.15
C SER A 350 -9.80 5.19 -9.35
N GLY A 351 -10.13 6.46 -9.43
CA GLY A 351 -11.27 7.03 -8.72
C GLY A 351 -12.59 6.28 -8.93
N GLU A 352 -12.77 5.61 -10.08
CA GLU A 352 -14.01 4.86 -10.36
C GLU A 352 -14.14 3.56 -9.56
N VAL A 353 -13.02 2.97 -9.12
CA VAL A 353 -12.98 1.67 -8.43
C VAL A 353 -12.25 1.72 -7.09
N SER A 354 -12.04 2.93 -6.58
CA SER A 354 -11.26 3.17 -5.36
C SER A 354 -12.07 3.16 -4.08
N GLU A 355 -13.37 3.36 -4.16
CA GLU A 355 -14.26 3.66 -3.01
C GLU A 355 -14.08 5.08 -2.44
N HIS A 356 -13.10 5.86 -2.94
CA HIS A 356 -13.00 7.29 -2.58
C HIS A 356 -14.34 8.00 -2.85
N PRO A 357 -14.95 8.64 -1.86
CA PRO A 357 -16.21 9.33 -2.07
C PRO A 357 -16.20 10.30 -3.27
N PRO A 358 -17.21 10.30 -4.16
CA PRO A 358 -18.44 9.49 -4.12
C PRO A 358 -18.39 8.24 -5.03
N ALA A 359 -17.25 7.61 -5.23
CA ALA A 359 -17.17 6.36 -5.97
C ALA A 359 -18.00 5.25 -5.30
N LEU A 360 -18.44 4.30 -6.12
CA LEU A 360 -19.34 3.24 -5.64
C LEU A 360 -18.57 2.20 -4.82
N VAL A 361 -19.10 1.88 -3.64
CA VAL A 361 -18.62 0.80 -2.78
C VAL A 361 -18.67 -0.54 -3.53
N SER A 362 -19.74 -0.79 -4.30
CA SER A 362 -19.88 -2.00 -5.11
C SER A 362 -18.80 -2.13 -6.18
N ALA A 363 -18.36 -1.00 -6.78
CA ALA A 363 -17.33 -1.01 -7.81
C ALA A 363 -15.95 -1.34 -7.22
N GLY A 364 -15.61 -0.75 -6.05
CA GLY A 364 -14.36 -1.07 -5.36
C GLY A 364 -14.33 -2.50 -4.86
N GLN A 365 -15.40 -2.98 -4.21
CA GLN A 365 -15.52 -4.38 -3.80
C GLN A 365 -15.34 -5.36 -4.97
N ALA A 366 -15.94 -5.05 -6.13
CA ALA A 366 -15.81 -5.88 -7.32
C ALA A 366 -14.37 -5.89 -7.84
N PHE A 367 -13.72 -4.75 -7.90
CA PHE A 367 -12.33 -4.60 -8.33
C PHE A 367 -11.38 -5.39 -7.42
N VAL A 368 -11.45 -5.19 -6.11
CA VAL A 368 -10.61 -5.90 -5.14
C VAL A 368 -10.84 -7.41 -5.20
N THR A 369 -12.11 -7.84 -5.29
CA THR A 369 -12.44 -9.26 -5.44
C THR A 369 -11.84 -9.85 -6.71
N GLY A 370 -11.86 -9.10 -7.81
CA GLY A 370 -11.24 -9.50 -9.08
C GLY A 370 -9.73 -9.71 -8.97
N LEU A 371 -9.03 -8.82 -8.27
CA LEU A 371 -7.59 -8.93 -8.00
C LEU A 371 -7.27 -10.18 -7.17
N ILE A 372 -7.97 -10.36 -6.04
CA ILE A 372 -7.77 -11.51 -5.15
C ILE A 372 -8.09 -12.82 -5.88
N ASN A 373 -9.17 -12.87 -6.63
CA ASN A 373 -9.53 -14.03 -7.44
C ASN A 373 -8.45 -14.36 -8.49
N ALA A 374 -7.85 -13.34 -9.12
CA ALA A 374 -6.80 -13.56 -10.10
C ALA A 374 -5.57 -14.23 -9.49
N VAL A 375 -5.15 -13.77 -8.31
CA VAL A 375 -4.05 -14.38 -7.56
C VAL A 375 -4.41 -15.80 -7.10
N MET A 376 -5.59 -15.98 -6.53
CA MET A 376 -6.04 -17.28 -6.02
C MET A 376 -6.23 -18.34 -7.11
N LYS A 377 -6.57 -17.93 -8.34
CA LYS A 377 -6.67 -18.83 -9.50
C LYS A 377 -5.31 -19.13 -10.11
N GLY A 378 -4.30 -18.31 -9.83
CA GLY A 378 -2.95 -18.43 -10.37
C GLY A 378 -2.02 -19.28 -9.53
N PRO A 379 -0.85 -19.63 -10.08
CA PRO A 379 0.14 -20.45 -9.37
C PRO A 379 0.71 -19.79 -8.11
N ASN A 380 0.79 -18.44 -8.08
CA ASN A 380 1.37 -17.70 -6.98
C ASN A 380 0.55 -17.75 -5.68
N TRP A 381 -0.72 -18.23 -5.72
CA TRP A 381 -1.51 -18.40 -4.50
C TRP A 381 -0.78 -19.21 -3.42
N ASN A 382 -0.02 -20.23 -3.82
CA ASN A 382 0.58 -21.16 -2.86
C ASN A 382 1.67 -20.56 -1.96
N ASP A 383 2.20 -19.41 -2.33
CA ASP A 383 3.35 -18.77 -1.67
C ASP A 383 3.22 -17.23 -1.64
N CYS A 384 1.98 -16.71 -1.56
CA CYS A 384 1.72 -15.28 -1.48
C CYS A 384 1.12 -14.84 -0.15
N ALA A 385 1.30 -13.56 0.14
CA ALA A 385 0.54 -12.80 1.12
C ALA A 385 -0.05 -11.57 0.45
N ILE A 386 -1.36 -11.38 0.56
CA ILE A 386 -2.08 -10.18 0.12
C ILE A 386 -2.41 -9.38 1.36
N PHE A 387 -1.96 -8.13 1.42
CA PHE A 387 -2.36 -7.13 2.38
C PHE A 387 -3.32 -6.17 1.69
N LEU A 388 -4.54 -6.08 2.19
CA LEU A 388 -5.57 -5.17 1.72
C LEU A 388 -5.83 -4.13 2.79
N SER A 389 -5.72 -2.86 2.43
CA SER A 389 -6.04 -1.73 3.31
C SER A 389 -6.62 -0.57 2.51
N TRP A 390 -7.08 0.45 3.23
CA TRP A 390 -7.49 1.75 2.71
C TRP A 390 -6.47 2.78 3.18
N ASP A 391 -6.17 3.76 2.35
CA ASP A 391 -5.10 4.72 2.59
C ASP A 391 -5.37 5.62 3.78
N ASP A 392 -6.56 6.23 3.82
CA ASP A 392 -7.02 7.07 4.92
C ASP A 392 -8.51 6.84 5.27
N TRP A 393 -8.98 7.50 6.35
CA TRP A 393 -10.33 7.32 6.89
C TRP A 393 -11.44 8.02 6.09
N GLY A 394 -11.13 8.90 5.14
CA GLY A 394 -12.10 9.60 4.29
C GLY A 394 -13.09 10.49 5.01
N GLY A 395 -12.75 10.97 6.20
CA GLY A 395 -13.66 11.72 7.07
C GLY A 395 -14.68 10.85 7.81
N PHE A 396 -14.74 9.53 7.57
CA PHE A 396 -15.66 8.61 8.25
C PHE A 396 -15.26 8.37 9.71
N TYR A 397 -16.28 8.21 10.55
CA TYR A 397 -16.12 8.05 11.98
C TYR A 397 -15.34 6.78 12.35
N ASP A 398 -14.42 6.94 13.29
CA ASP A 398 -13.81 5.86 14.06
C ASP A 398 -13.79 6.25 15.54
N HIS A 399 -14.02 5.29 16.44
CA HIS A 399 -14.13 5.58 17.85
C HIS A 399 -12.82 5.38 18.62
N VAL A 400 -11.81 4.76 18.02
CA VAL A 400 -10.53 4.46 18.69
C VAL A 400 -9.54 5.58 18.52
N VAL A 401 -9.01 6.05 19.63
CA VAL A 401 -7.99 7.10 19.66
C VAL A 401 -6.67 6.61 19.06
N PRO A 402 -6.11 7.29 18.05
CA PRO A 402 -4.82 6.91 17.48
C PRO A 402 -3.68 6.94 18.50
N PRO A 403 -2.76 5.96 18.46
CA PRO A 403 -1.61 5.94 19.36
C PRO A 403 -0.55 6.97 18.95
N LYS A 404 0.12 7.55 19.92
CA LYS A 404 1.32 8.39 19.69
C LYS A 404 2.55 7.48 19.64
N VAL A 405 3.19 7.38 18.48
CA VAL A 405 4.35 6.51 18.26
C VAL A 405 5.65 7.30 18.12
N ASP A 406 5.60 8.47 17.47
CA ASP A 406 6.71 9.40 17.29
C ASP A 406 6.18 10.83 17.08
N GLU A 407 6.95 11.72 16.46
CA GLU A 407 6.51 13.11 16.20
C GLU A 407 5.39 13.21 15.16
N ASN A 408 5.27 12.22 14.25
CA ASN A 408 4.22 12.15 13.22
C ASN A 408 2.94 11.50 13.78
N GLY A 409 3.06 10.69 14.81
CA GLY A 409 1.94 9.91 15.35
C GLY A 409 1.46 8.81 14.40
N TYR A 410 0.28 8.27 14.66
CA TYR A 410 -0.55 7.54 13.70
C TYR A 410 -1.84 8.33 13.48
N GLY A 411 -2.46 8.11 12.31
CA GLY A 411 -3.79 8.63 12.01
C GLY A 411 -4.90 7.70 12.52
N LEU A 412 -6.08 7.84 11.97
CA LEU A 412 -7.25 7.06 12.37
C LEU A 412 -7.12 5.60 11.92
N ARG A 413 -7.98 4.73 12.46
CA ARG A 413 -8.00 3.35 11.99
C ARG A 413 -8.60 3.24 10.59
N VAL A 414 -7.95 2.41 9.78
CA VAL A 414 -8.43 1.94 8.49
C VAL A 414 -8.63 0.44 8.51
N PRO A 415 -9.47 -0.17 7.65
CA PRO A 415 -9.56 -1.61 7.59
C PRO A 415 -8.25 -2.23 7.13
N GLY A 416 -7.84 -3.34 7.76
CA GLY A 416 -6.70 -4.13 7.36
C GLY A 416 -7.05 -5.61 7.28
N LEU A 417 -6.68 -6.28 6.17
CA LEU A 417 -6.90 -7.71 5.99
C LEU A 417 -5.63 -8.40 5.48
N VAL A 418 -5.33 -9.58 6.04
CA VAL A 418 -4.27 -10.44 5.52
C VAL A 418 -4.89 -11.68 4.89
N ILE A 419 -4.68 -11.84 3.59
CA ILE A 419 -5.24 -12.93 2.78
C ILE A 419 -4.08 -13.75 2.22
N SER A 420 -3.91 -14.97 2.74
CA SER A 420 -2.79 -15.84 2.41
C SER A 420 -3.18 -17.30 2.62
N PRO A 421 -2.58 -18.25 1.90
CA PRO A 421 -2.73 -19.67 2.24
C PRO A 421 -2.20 -20.00 3.64
N TYR A 422 -1.33 -19.19 4.20
CA TYR A 422 -0.77 -19.37 5.55
C TYR A 422 -1.40 -18.45 6.61
N ALA A 423 -2.34 -17.57 6.24
CA ALA A 423 -3.02 -16.72 7.20
C ALA A 423 -3.78 -17.52 8.25
N LYS A 424 -3.80 -17.09 9.50
CA LYS A 424 -4.62 -17.68 10.56
C LYS A 424 -6.09 -17.56 10.22
N LYS A 425 -6.83 -18.64 10.34
CA LYS A 425 -8.24 -18.68 9.92
C LYS A 425 -9.14 -17.94 10.92
N GLY A 426 -9.86 -16.91 10.46
CA GLY A 426 -10.82 -16.15 11.26
C GLY A 426 -10.19 -15.50 12.48
N PHE A 427 -8.93 -15.09 12.35
CA PHE A 427 -8.20 -14.44 13.41
C PHE A 427 -8.42 -12.93 13.35
N ILE A 428 -8.68 -12.32 14.50
CA ILE A 428 -8.72 -10.87 14.65
C ILE A 428 -7.41 -10.47 15.32
N ASP A 429 -6.57 -9.75 14.59
CA ASP A 429 -5.32 -9.23 15.13
C ASP A 429 -5.58 -7.90 15.83
N LYS A 430 -5.16 -7.85 17.10
CA LYS A 430 -5.31 -6.70 17.99
C LYS A 430 -4.00 -5.95 18.24
N GLN A 431 -2.97 -6.26 17.47
CA GLN A 431 -1.71 -5.52 17.53
C GLN A 431 -1.91 -4.13 16.91
N ILE A 432 -1.24 -3.13 17.47
CA ILE A 432 -1.13 -1.83 16.82
C ILE A 432 -0.30 -1.99 15.56
N LEU A 433 -0.90 -1.74 14.41
CA LEU A 433 -0.30 -1.86 13.09
C LEU A 433 -0.46 -0.54 12.33
N SER A 434 0.39 -0.34 11.35
CA SER A 434 0.27 0.69 10.31
C SER A 434 0.92 0.17 9.04
N PHE A 435 0.98 0.96 7.97
CA PHE A 435 1.65 0.56 6.72
C PHE A 435 3.16 0.32 6.93
N ASP A 436 3.74 0.87 7.98
CA ASP A 436 5.12 0.56 8.39
C ASP A 436 5.33 -0.95 8.63
N ALA A 437 4.27 -1.66 9.05
CA ALA A 437 4.33 -3.11 9.23
C ALA A 437 4.42 -3.87 7.90
N TYR A 438 3.88 -3.31 6.80
CA TYR A 438 4.04 -3.89 5.47
C TYR A 438 5.49 -3.80 5.00
N LEU A 439 6.13 -2.62 5.20
CA LEU A 439 7.54 -2.43 4.89
C LEU A 439 8.40 -3.39 5.71
N LYS A 440 8.17 -3.41 7.05
CA LYS A 440 8.87 -4.33 7.96
C LYS A 440 8.77 -5.79 7.51
N PHE A 441 7.58 -6.24 7.11
CA PHE A 441 7.38 -7.62 6.64
C PHE A 441 8.19 -7.91 5.37
N ILE A 442 8.20 -6.98 4.40
CA ILE A 442 8.97 -7.11 3.16
C ILE A 442 10.47 -7.13 3.46
N GLU A 443 10.94 -6.26 4.33
CA GLU A 443 12.34 -6.16 4.74
C GLU A 443 12.82 -7.40 5.49
N ASP A 444 11.99 -7.95 6.36
CA ASP A 444 12.31 -9.17 7.11
C ASP A 444 12.31 -10.41 6.20
N ASP A 445 11.40 -10.48 5.22
CA ASP A 445 11.31 -11.63 4.32
C ASP A 445 12.38 -11.61 3.22
N PHE A 446 12.55 -10.48 2.55
CA PHE A 446 13.37 -10.39 1.33
C PHE A 446 14.72 -9.70 1.52
N LEU A 447 14.87 -8.86 2.55
CA LEU A 447 16.04 -7.99 2.72
C LEU A 447 16.90 -8.33 3.95
N ASN A 448 16.69 -9.51 4.56
CA ASN A 448 17.38 -9.95 5.77
C ASN A 448 17.27 -8.94 6.95
N GLY A 449 16.14 -8.26 7.04
CA GLY A 449 15.87 -7.28 8.10
C GLY A 449 16.56 -5.92 7.90
N MET A 450 17.07 -5.63 6.70
CA MET A 450 17.52 -4.26 6.37
C MET A 450 16.31 -3.32 6.42
N ARG A 451 16.49 -2.15 7.02
CA ARG A 451 15.43 -1.15 7.21
C ARG A 451 15.67 0.08 6.34
N LEU A 452 14.64 0.89 6.17
CA LEU A 452 14.73 2.26 5.69
C LEU A 452 15.37 3.13 6.79
N ASP A 453 16.63 2.83 7.09
CA ASP A 453 17.46 3.48 8.10
C ASP A 453 18.65 4.14 7.44
N PRO A 454 18.76 5.49 7.48
CA PRO A 454 19.88 6.23 6.88
C PRO A 454 21.26 5.77 7.33
N LYS A 455 21.36 5.03 8.43
CA LYS A 455 22.63 4.47 8.92
C LYS A 455 22.96 3.13 8.27
N SER A 456 21.96 2.38 7.83
CA SER A 456 22.14 1.02 7.31
C SER A 456 21.85 0.91 5.80
N ASP A 457 20.95 1.71 5.23
CA ASP A 457 20.62 1.67 3.82
C ASP A 457 21.68 2.29 2.89
N GLY A 458 22.53 3.16 3.41
CA GLY A 458 23.63 3.78 2.69
C GLY A 458 23.28 5.12 2.01
N ARG A 459 22.05 5.62 2.21
CA ARG A 459 21.64 6.97 1.81
C ARG A 459 21.39 7.81 3.06
N PRO A 460 22.12 8.88 3.30
CA PRO A 460 21.87 9.77 4.42
C PRO A 460 20.62 10.62 4.14
N ASP A 461 19.57 10.46 4.93
CA ASP A 461 18.44 11.37 4.92
C ASP A 461 18.04 11.75 6.37
N PRO A 462 17.36 12.88 6.57
CA PRO A 462 17.02 13.38 7.91
C PRO A 462 15.66 12.88 8.39
N ARG A 463 15.23 11.67 8.02
CA ARG A 463 13.95 11.14 8.54
C ARG A 463 13.96 11.11 10.07
N PRO A 464 12.81 11.44 10.71
CA PRO A 464 12.78 11.62 12.16
C PRO A 464 13.00 10.33 12.92
N THR A 465 12.58 9.19 12.36
CA THR A 465 12.69 7.87 13.00
C THR A 465 12.72 6.75 11.95
N VAL A 466 13.13 5.56 12.36
CA VAL A 466 12.95 4.32 11.60
C VAL A 466 11.62 3.73 12.03
N ARG A 467 10.58 3.96 11.25
CA ARG A 467 9.18 3.63 11.58
C ARG A 467 8.95 2.14 11.78
N GLU A 468 9.65 1.30 11.03
CA GLU A 468 9.60 -0.15 11.13
C GLU A 468 10.12 -0.69 12.47
N ASN A 469 10.82 0.17 13.23
CA ASN A 469 11.40 -0.17 14.52
C ASN A 469 10.70 0.52 15.71
N VAL A 470 9.61 1.25 15.51
CA VAL A 470 8.90 1.87 16.65
C VAL A 470 8.36 0.79 17.59
N PRO A 471 8.52 0.93 18.91
CA PRO A 471 8.23 -0.15 19.85
C PRO A 471 6.76 -0.58 19.89
N GLN A 472 5.84 0.30 19.49
CA GLN A 472 4.41 0.04 19.48
C GLN A 472 3.97 -0.79 18.27
N LEU A 473 4.76 -0.77 17.18
CA LEU A 473 4.42 -1.47 15.93
C LEU A 473 4.42 -2.98 16.16
N GLY A 474 3.32 -3.61 15.84
CA GLY A 474 3.17 -5.06 15.82
C GLY A 474 4.00 -5.75 14.73
N ASP A 475 3.85 -7.05 14.67
CA ASP A 475 4.57 -7.88 13.70
C ASP A 475 3.58 -8.73 12.91
N LEU A 476 3.48 -8.47 11.60
CA LEU A 476 2.57 -9.18 10.70
C LEU A 476 2.85 -10.68 10.63
N VAL A 477 4.05 -11.16 11.00
CA VAL A 477 4.34 -12.59 11.12
C VAL A 477 3.35 -13.28 12.07
N ASN A 478 2.83 -12.55 13.06
CA ASN A 478 1.82 -13.06 13.99
C ASN A 478 0.47 -13.34 13.33
N ASP A 479 0.20 -12.86 12.13
CA ASP A 479 -1.01 -13.16 11.36
C ASP A 479 -0.95 -14.53 10.66
N PHE A 480 0.21 -15.17 10.65
CA PHE A 480 0.44 -16.40 9.90
C PHE A 480 0.62 -17.61 10.83
N ASP A 481 0.26 -18.78 10.29
CA ASP A 481 0.63 -20.10 10.83
C ASP A 481 1.33 -20.90 9.72
N PHE A 482 2.62 -20.74 9.63
CA PHE A 482 3.46 -21.41 8.64
C PHE A 482 3.61 -22.93 8.85
N ASN A 483 3.17 -23.46 9.98
CA ASN A 483 3.26 -24.89 10.29
C ASN A 483 2.00 -25.66 9.87
N ARG A 484 0.94 -24.96 9.52
CA ARG A 484 -0.31 -25.58 9.08
C ARG A 484 -0.29 -25.94 7.59
N ARG A 485 -1.23 -26.79 7.19
CA ARG A 485 -1.51 -27.01 5.77
C ARG A 485 -2.07 -25.70 5.16
N PRO A 486 -1.55 -25.27 4.00
CA PRO A 486 -2.06 -24.08 3.31
C PRO A 486 -3.58 -24.10 3.10
N LEU A 487 -4.22 -22.96 3.26
CA LEU A 487 -5.64 -22.78 2.93
C LEU A 487 -5.86 -22.90 1.42
N PRO A 488 -6.96 -23.55 0.98
CA PRO A 488 -7.31 -23.56 -0.43
C PRO A 488 -7.72 -22.15 -0.90
N PRO A 489 -7.69 -21.88 -2.21
CA PRO A 489 -8.26 -20.65 -2.78
C PRO A 489 -9.73 -20.48 -2.38
N LEU A 490 -10.10 -19.26 -2.06
CA LEU A 490 -11.49 -18.84 -1.82
C LEU A 490 -11.93 -17.91 -2.94
N ILE A 491 -12.57 -18.47 -3.96
CA ILE A 491 -13.04 -17.69 -5.10
C ILE A 491 -14.44 -17.16 -4.82
N LEU A 492 -14.58 -15.84 -4.80
CA LEU A 492 -15.86 -15.16 -4.56
C LEU A 492 -16.42 -14.54 -5.86
N PRO A 493 -17.73 -14.33 -5.96
CA PRO A 493 -18.32 -13.58 -7.08
C PRO A 493 -17.83 -12.12 -7.02
N GLU A 494 -17.36 -11.58 -8.14
CA GLU A 494 -16.93 -10.17 -8.21
C GLU A 494 -18.09 -9.21 -7.98
N HIS A 495 -19.30 -9.59 -8.41
CA HIS A 495 -20.54 -8.87 -8.15
C HIS A 495 -21.45 -9.73 -7.26
N PRO A 496 -21.25 -9.74 -5.94
CA PRO A 496 -22.10 -10.47 -5.01
C PRO A 496 -23.48 -9.82 -4.96
N LYS A 497 -24.46 -10.58 -4.48
CA LYS A 497 -25.75 -10.00 -4.12
C LYS A 497 -25.58 -9.14 -2.87
N THR A 498 -26.02 -7.90 -2.94
CA THR A 498 -25.95 -6.91 -1.84
C THR A 498 -27.30 -6.23 -1.63
N ASP A 499 -27.42 -5.53 -0.52
CA ASP A 499 -28.55 -4.64 -0.21
C ASP A 499 -28.22 -3.16 -0.55
N LEU A 500 -27.13 -2.92 -1.29
CA LEU A 500 -26.73 -1.58 -1.72
C LEU A 500 -27.81 -0.88 -2.56
N ILE A 501 -28.05 0.36 -2.24
CA ILE A 501 -28.97 1.27 -2.95
C ILE A 501 -28.16 2.12 -3.91
N ALA A 502 -28.36 1.93 -5.21
CA ALA A 502 -27.69 2.74 -6.23
C ALA A 502 -28.08 4.23 -6.11
N PRO A 503 -27.16 5.16 -6.39
CA PRO A 503 -27.49 6.57 -6.47
C PRO A 503 -28.51 6.83 -7.58
N HIS A 504 -29.49 7.70 -7.31
CA HIS A 504 -30.59 8.06 -8.22
C HIS A 504 -30.17 9.10 -9.27
#